data_50392bc4a91880bf997e7344ab482a01
#
_entry.id   50392bc4a91880bf997e7344ab482a01
#
_cell.length_a   1.000
_cell.length_b   1.000
_cell.length_c   1.000
_cell.angle_alpha   90.00
_cell.angle_beta   90.00
_cell.angle_gamma   90.00
#
_symmetry.space_group_name_H-M   'P 1'
#
loop_
_entity.id
_entity.type
_entity.pdbx_description
1 polymer ?
#
loop_
_entity_poly.entity_id
_entity_poly.type
_entity_poly.pdbx_seq_one_letter_code
_entity_poly.pdbx_strand_id
1 'polypeptide(L)'
;MKKALALLCLTIFTYGTALSWGKTGHRVIGQIAYNHLTAKAKKNIQAVLGTEHLGMIGNYMDFIRADSTNDYMTPWHYCTIPDGMTYEEAGIPEESDAVQSINRIMEELKSKRFTYDAEIENLKYLIHLVADIHQPLHVGNGEDMGGNDVKVNFMWQNSNLHRVWDSGMIDHQQLSYTEYVAWIDHASDADIKKWQSEGLMVWIDEALSYRKSVYNIPENGKLRYDYNYAHLATLNERLLKAGIRLAGILNEIYG
;
A
#
# COMPACT_ATOMS: atom_id res chain seq x y z
N MET A 1 47.13 -33.13 -22.16
CA MET A 1 46.54 -32.68 -20.90
C MET A 1 45.60 -31.53 -21.22
N LYS A 2 44.26 -31.79 -21.32
CA LYS A 2 43.24 -30.77 -21.62
C LYS A 2 42.72 -30.22 -20.28
N LYS A 3 42.97 -28.96 -19.98
CA LYS A 3 42.40 -28.27 -18.81
C LYS A 3 40.96 -27.90 -19.12
N ALA A 4 40.00 -28.53 -18.47
CA ALA A 4 38.62 -28.14 -18.49
C ALA A 4 38.44 -26.91 -17.58
N LEU A 5 38.05 -25.79 -18.16
CA LEU A 5 37.70 -24.57 -17.45
C LEU A 5 36.22 -24.70 -17.06
N ALA A 6 35.95 -24.95 -15.78
CA ALA A 6 34.61 -24.95 -15.25
C ALA A 6 34.12 -23.52 -15.11
N LEU A 7 33.14 -23.11 -15.96
CA LEU A 7 32.46 -21.83 -15.86
C LEU A 7 31.44 -21.92 -14.75
N LEU A 8 31.72 -21.30 -13.61
CA LEU A 8 30.79 -21.19 -12.48
C LEU A 8 29.76 -20.10 -12.83
N CYS A 9 28.58 -20.50 -13.32
CA CYS A 9 27.47 -19.58 -13.49
C CYS A 9 26.93 -19.19 -12.11
N LEU A 10 27.32 -18.00 -11.64
CA LEU A 10 26.76 -17.37 -10.46
C LEU A 10 25.35 -16.87 -10.83
N THR A 11 24.32 -17.64 -10.55
CA THR A 11 22.93 -17.21 -10.63
C THR A 11 22.70 -16.21 -9.49
N ILE A 12 22.77 -14.92 -9.81
CA ILE A 12 22.32 -13.87 -8.89
C ILE A 12 20.78 -13.99 -8.83
N PHE A 13 20.28 -14.64 -7.78
CA PHE A 13 18.88 -14.51 -7.40
C PHE A 13 18.66 -13.07 -6.93
N THR A 14 18.19 -12.22 -7.82
CA THR A 14 17.59 -10.95 -7.41
C THR A 14 16.26 -11.32 -6.76
N TYR A 15 16.22 -11.32 -5.44
CA TYR A 15 14.96 -11.31 -4.71
C TYR A 15 14.22 -10.05 -5.16
N GLY A 16 13.17 -10.23 -5.96
CA GLY A 16 12.25 -9.16 -6.27
C GLY A 16 11.57 -8.77 -4.96
N THR A 17 11.99 -7.67 -4.36
CA THR A 17 11.31 -7.12 -3.20
C THR A 17 9.89 -6.75 -3.63
N ALA A 18 8.88 -7.38 -3.01
CA ALA A 18 7.52 -6.87 -3.08
C ALA A 18 7.59 -5.42 -2.58
N LEU A 19 7.28 -4.48 -3.45
CA LEU A 19 7.18 -3.07 -3.10
C LEU A 19 5.69 -2.81 -2.84
N SER A 20 5.39 -2.15 -1.77
CA SER A 20 4.11 -1.52 -1.46
C SER A 20 3.73 -0.49 -2.54
N TRP A 21 2.62 0.21 -2.41
CA TRP A 21 2.40 1.37 -3.30
C TRP A 21 3.74 2.07 -3.56
N GLY A 22 4.07 2.31 -4.80
CA GLY A 22 5.30 3.01 -5.12
C GLY A 22 5.35 4.39 -4.45
N LYS A 23 6.53 4.98 -4.42
CA LYS A 23 6.79 6.23 -3.68
C LYS A 23 5.78 7.35 -3.99
N THR A 24 5.28 7.43 -5.21
CA THR A 24 4.28 8.43 -5.62
C THR A 24 2.92 8.12 -5.01
N GLY A 25 2.47 6.86 -5.00
CA GLY A 25 1.21 6.44 -4.42
C GLY A 25 1.11 6.76 -2.93
N HIS A 26 2.13 6.39 -2.14
CA HIS A 26 2.18 6.75 -0.71
C HIS A 26 2.14 8.26 -0.46
N ARG A 27 2.84 9.05 -1.29
CA ARG A 27 2.82 10.51 -1.17
C ARG A 27 1.45 11.09 -1.48
N VAL A 28 0.76 10.56 -2.49
CA VAL A 28 -0.61 10.95 -2.84
C VAL A 28 -1.54 10.67 -1.66
N ILE A 29 -1.52 9.45 -1.12
CA ILE A 29 -2.36 9.03 0.00
C ILE A 29 -2.09 9.89 1.25
N GLY A 30 -0.83 10.07 1.62
CA GLY A 30 -0.45 10.89 2.77
C GLY A 30 -0.84 12.37 2.60
N GLN A 31 -0.77 12.91 1.38
CA GLN A 31 -1.19 14.29 1.11
C GLN A 31 -2.72 14.44 1.14
N ILE A 32 -3.48 13.50 0.59
CA ILE A 32 -4.95 13.47 0.70
C ILE A 32 -5.33 13.39 2.18
N ALA A 33 -4.71 12.49 2.94
CA ALA A 33 -4.97 12.40 4.38
C ALA A 33 -4.72 13.75 5.08
N TYR A 34 -3.60 14.39 4.81
CA TYR A 34 -3.30 15.72 5.36
C TYR A 34 -4.37 16.78 5.02
N ASN A 35 -4.88 16.79 3.79
CA ASN A 35 -5.92 17.71 3.35
C ASN A 35 -7.20 17.57 4.19
N HIS A 36 -7.57 16.35 4.57
CA HIS A 36 -8.79 16.00 5.30
C HIS A 36 -8.62 15.92 6.83
N LEU A 37 -7.44 16.28 7.37
CA LEU A 37 -7.25 16.41 8.82
C LEU A 37 -7.94 17.65 9.39
N THR A 38 -8.49 17.51 10.59
CA THR A 38 -8.94 18.66 11.40
C THR A 38 -7.74 19.55 11.79
N ALA A 39 -7.99 20.80 12.07
CA ALA A 39 -6.94 21.71 12.52
C ALA A 39 -6.24 21.22 13.80
N LYS A 40 -6.98 20.56 14.71
CA LYS A 40 -6.43 19.99 15.95
C LYS A 40 -5.53 18.79 15.65
N ALA A 41 -5.98 17.86 14.79
CA ALA A 41 -5.18 16.70 14.38
C ALA A 41 -3.89 17.14 13.67
N LYS A 42 -3.96 18.11 12.73
CA LYS A 42 -2.77 18.70 12.08
C LYS A 42 -1.75 19.21 13.09
N LYS A 43 -2.21 20.00 14.07
CA LYS A 43 -1.33 20.55 15.12
C LYS A 43 -0.67 19.46 15.96
N ASN A 44 -1.45 18.45 16.39
CA ASN A 44 -0.95 17.39 17.26
C ASN A 44 0.01 16.46 16.51
N ILE A 45 -0.31 16.08 15.27
CA ILE A 45 0.59 15.28 14.41
C ILE A 45 1.88 16.04 14.11
N GLN A 46 1.80 17.36 13.86
CA GLN A 46 3.00 18.18 13.66
C GLN A 46 3.88 18.22 14.90
N ALA A 47 3.29 18.19 16.12
CA ALA A 47 4.07 18.11 17.36
C ALA A 47 4.81 16.78 17.51
N VAL A 48 4.25 15.67 16.98
CA VAL A 48 4.87 14.34 16.96
C VAL A 48 5.96 14.25 15.88
N LEU A 49 5.66 14.68 14.66
CA LEU A 49 6.53 14.49 13.50
C LEU A 49 7.57 15.60 13.31
N GLY A 50 7.49 16.71 14.07
CA GLY A 50 8.40 17.84 13.89
C GLY A 50 8.25 18.48 12.50
N THR A 51 9.29 18.44 11.69
CA THR A 51 9.31 19.03 10.33
C THR A 51 8.89 18.06 9.23
N GLU A 52 8.63 16.78 9.56
CA GLU A 52 8.25 15.78 8.58
C GLU A 52 6.77 15.95 8.16
N HIS A 53 6.48 15.73 6.88
CA HIS A 53 5.15 15.86 6.31
C HIS A 53 4.54 14.50 5.98
N LEU A 54 3.23 14.31 6.22
CA LEU A 54 2.54 13.02 6.00
C LEU A 54 2.80 12.43 4.61
N GLY A 55 2.72 13.26 3.57
CA GLY A 55 3.00 12.81 2.21
C GLY A 55 4.42 12.31 1.98
N MET A 56 5.38 12.70 2.81
CA MET A 56 6.78 12.26 2.67
C MET A 56 7.08 11.01 3.49
N ILE A 57 6.52 10.92 4.70
CA ILE A 57 6.78 9.80 5.61
C ILE A 57 6.03 8.52 5.23
N GLY A 58 5.03 8.61 4.34
CA GLY A 58 4.32 7.43 3.84
C GLY A 58 5.24 6.35 3.24
N ASN A 59 6.47 6.72 2.82
CA ASN A 59 7.45 5.75 2.30
C ASN A 59 8.40 5.18 3.38
N TYR A 60 8.16 5.46 4.66
CA TYR A 60 9.13 5.15 5.72
C TYR A 60 9.39 3.65 5.87
N MET A 61 8.36 2.81 5.88
CA MET A 61 8.53 1.37 6.05
C MET A 61 9.33 0.74 4.91
N ASP A 62 9.10 1.16 3.67
CA ASP A 62 9.91 0.71 2.53
C ASP A 62 11.38 1.15 2.64
N PHE A 63 11.62 2.33 3.18
CA PHE A 63 12.97 2.85 3.35
C PHE A 63 13.74 2.04 4.39
N ILE A 64 13.14 1.70 5.53
CA ILE A 64 13.80 0.97 6.62
C ILE A 64 14.03 -0.52 6.31
N ARG A 65 13.37 -1.09 5.28
CA ARG A 65 13.64 -2.45 4.78
C ARG A 65 15.06 -2.67 4.28
N ALA A 66 15.83 -1.61 4.05
CA ALA A 66 17.24 -1.71 3.76
C ALA A 66 18.06 -2.29 4.93
N ASP A 67 17.55 -2.24 6.15
CA ASP A 67 18.11 -2.85 7.34
C ASP A 67 17.35 -4.15 7.68
N SER A 68 18.06 -5.28 7.57
CA SER A 68 17.48 -6.61 7.79
C SER A 68 16.93 -6.84 9.20
N THR A 69 17.28 -6.00 10.18
CA THR A 69 16.66 -6.04 11.51
C THR A 69 15.15 -5.75 11.47
N ASN A 70 14.66 -5.18 10.37
CA ASN A 70 13.24 -4.88 10.14
C ASN A 70 12.51 -5.95 9.32
N ASP A 71 13.17 -7.04 8.91
CA ASP A 71 12.57 -8.08 8.05
C ASP A 71 11.31 -8.72 8.66
N TYR A 72 11.20 -8.73 10.00
CA TYR A 72 10.02 -9.23 10.72
C TYR A 72 8.73 -8.46 10.42
N MET A 73 8.84 -7.23 9.88
CA MET A 73 7.69 -6.41 9.48
C MET A 73 7.25 -6.68 8.03
N THR A 74 7.96 -7.51 7.28
CA THR A 74 7.61 -7.80 5.88
C THR A 74 6.18 -8.31 5.71
N PRO A 75 5.65 -9.22 6.56
CA PRO A 75 4.26 -9.66 6.46
C PRO A 75 3.22 -8.58 6.78
N TRP A 76 3.59 -7.49 7.46
CA TRP A 76 2.64 -6.43 7.83
C TRP A 76 2.10 -5.64 6.63
N HIS A 77 2.80 -5.70 5.48
CA HIS A 77 2.42 -4.96 4.27
C HIS A 77 1.24 -5.55 3.51
N TYR A 78 0.83 -6.79 3.81
CA TYR A 78 -0.21 -7.50 3.06
C TYR A 78 -0.99 -8.47 3.95
N CYS A 79 -2.11 -8.95 3.44
CA CYS A 79 -2.77 -10.14 3.96
C CYS A 79 -3.06 -11.12 2.82
N THR A 80 -3.25 -12.39 3.18
CA THR A 80 -3.50 -13.46 2.21
C THR A 80 -4.88 -14.07 2.45
N ILE A 81 -5.75 -13.97 1.44
CA ILE A 81 -7.10 -14.52 1.47
C ILE A 81 -7.32 -15.31 0.18
N PRO A 82 -7.31 -16.65 0.22
CA PRO A 82 -7.58 -17.49 -0.94
C PRO A 82 -8.94 -17.17 -1.58
N ASP A 83 -9.08 -17.43 -2.89
CA ASP A 83 -10.31 -17.16 -3.60
C ASP A 83 -11.50 -17.90 -3.00
N GLY A 84 -12.60 -17.19 -2.80
CA GLY A 84 -13.83 -17.71 -2.23
C GLY A 84 -13.87 -17.80 -0.70
N MET A 85 -12.83 -17.34 -0.01
CA MET A 85 -12.78 -17.27 1.47
C MET A 85 -12.95 -15.84 1.97
N THR A 86 -13.41 -15.72 3.21
CA THR A 86 -13.29 -14.49 4.01
C THR A 86 -11.93 -14.46 4.73
N TYR A 87 -11.58 -13.31 5.33
CA TYR A 87 -10.36 -13.20 6.14
C TYR A 87 -10.34 -14.17 7.31
N GLU A 88 -11.49 -14.34 7.98
CA GLU A 88 -11.63 -15.26 9.11
C GLU A 88 -11.48 -16.73 8.69
N GLU A 89 -12.02 -17.10 7.53
CA GLU A 89 -11.92 -18.46 6.97
C GLU A 89 -10.50 -18.77 6.49
N ALA A 90 -9.77 -17.80 5.99
CA ALA A 90 -8.37 -17.94 5.59
C ALA A 90 -7.45 -18.25 6.77
N GLY A 91 -7.89 -17.89 7.97
CA GLY A 91 -7.13 -18.04 9.20
C GLY A 91 -6.15 -16.89 9.44
N ILE A 92 -5.92 -16.62 10.73
CA ILE A 92 -5.00 -15.56 11.15
C ILE A 92 -3.59 -16.15 11.20
N PRO A 93 -2.60 -15.60 10.47
CA PRO A 93 -1.23 -16.13 10.52
C PRO A 93 -0.59 -15.90 11.90
N GLU A 94 0.32 -16.79 12.31
CA GLU A 94 1.11 -16.63 13.55
C GLU A 94 1.98 -15.37 13.49
N GLU A 95 2.54 -15.10 12.31
CA GLU A 95 3.23 -13.84 12.04
C GLU A 95 2.18 -12.78 11.71
N SER A 96 2.25 -11.64 12.38
CA SER A 96 1.30 -10.54 12.19
C SER A 96 1.24 -10.12 10.72
N ASP A 97 0.03 -10.02 10.15
CA ASP A 97 -0.22 -9.47 8.82
C ASP A 97 -0.66 -7.99 8.86
N ALA A 98 -1.06 -7.43 7.72
CA ALA A 98 -1.51 -6.05 7.61
C ALA A 98 -2.71 -5.76 8.52
N VAL A 99 -3.68 -6.67 8.59
CA VAL A 99 -4.92 -6.49 9.38
C VAL A 99 -4.63 -6.42 10.86
N GLN A 100 -3.85 -7.37 11.35
CA GLN A 100 -3.46 -7.42 12.75
C GLN A 100 -2.57 -6.24 13.13
N SER A 101 -1.62 -5.89 12.27
CA SER A 101 -0.68 -4.80 12.53
C SER A 101 -1.37 -3.44 12.56
N ILE A 102 -2.28 -3.16 11.63
CA ILE A 102 -3.08 -1.92 11.62
C ILE A 102 -3.90 -1.83 12.91
N ASN A 103 -4.65 -2.88 13.27
CA ASN A 103 -5.48 -2.87 14.47
C ASN A 103 -4.64 -2.65 15.74
N ARG A 104 -3.55 -3.39 15.91
CA ARG A 104 -2.64 -3.25 17.05
C ARG A 104 -2.08 -1.83 17.15
N ILE A 105 -1.56 -1.28 16.05
CA ILE A 105 -0.97 0.06 16.04
C ILE A 105 -2.03 1.13 16.35
N MET A 106 -3.25 1.00 15.81
CA MET A 106 -4.35 1.91 16.14
C MET A 106 -4.69 1.89 17.63
N GLU A 107 -4.78 0.69 18.24
CA GLU A 107 -5.05 0.56 19.68
C GLU A 107 -3.92 1.13 20.51
N GLU A 108 -2.67 0.87 20.17
CA GLU A 108 -1.50 1.43 20.82
C GLU A 108 -1.55 2.96 20.79
N LEU A 109 -1.73 3.56 19.60
CA LEU A 109 -1.80 5.03 19.46
C LEU A 109 -2.99 5.64 20.23
N LYS A 110 -4.16 4.98 20.24
CA LYS A 110 -5.33 5.43 21.02
C LYS A 110 -5.10 5.33 22.53
N SER A 111 -4.35 4.34 22.98
CA SER A 111 -4.08 4.13 24.40
C SER A 111 -3.23 5.23 25.02
N LYS A 112 -2.43 5.93 24.23
CA LYS A 112 -1.43 6.93 24.64
C LYS A 112 -0.43 6.40 25.67
N ARG A 113 -0.16 5.09 25.65
CA ARG A 113 0.76 4.40 26.58
C ARG A 113 2.02 3.96 25.84
N PHE A 114 2.80 4.92 25.36
CA PHE A 114 4.01 4.69 24.58
C PHE A 114 5.08 5.74 24.91
N THR A 115 6.32 5.48 24.53
CA THR A 115 7.38 6.48 24.50
C THR A 115 7.20 7.38 23.28
N TYR A 116 7.79 8.57 23.31
CA TYR A 116 7.72 9.50 22.17
C TYR A 116 8.26 8.88 20.87
N ASP A 117 9.36 8.14 20.95
CA ASP A 117 9.94 7.46 19.78
C ASP A 117 9.00 6.38 19.22
N ALA A 118 8.37 5.60 20.07
CA ALA A 118 7.39 4.58 19.66
C ALA A 118 6.13 5.22 19.04
N GLU A 119 5.72 6.40 19.49
CA GLU A 119 4.62 7.14 18.86
C GLU A 119 4.96 7.53 17.43
N ILE A 120 6.15 8.08 17.21
CA ILE A 120 6.62 8.47 15.89
C ILE A 120 6.66 7.27 14.94
N GLU A 121 7.24 6.16 15.39
CA GLU A 121 7.33 4.94 14.58
C GLU A 121 5.96 4.37 14.25
N ASN A 122 5.11 4.17 15.26
CA ASN A 122 3.76 3.66 15.08
C ASN A 122 2.92 4.54 14.14
N LEU A 123 3.05 5.87 14.24
CA LEU A 123 2.37 6.78 13.34
C LEU A 123 2.87 6.61 11.88
N LYS A 124 4.18 6.49 11.69
CA LYS A 124 4.77 6.23 10.35
C LYS A 124 4.33 4.87 9.78
N TYR A 125 4.30 3.83 10.63
CA TYR A 125 3.82 2.50 10.24
C TYR A 125 2.34 2.53 9.85
N LEU A 126 1.50 3.16 10.65
CA LEU A 126 0.07 3.25 10.37
C LEU A 126 -0.22 3.94 9.03
N ILE A 127 0.46 5.04 8.74
CA ILE A 127 0.30 5.78 7.48
C ILE A 127 0.64 4.88 6.28
N HIS A 128 1.71 4.10 6.38
CA HIS A 128 2.16 3.20 5.34
C HIS A 128 1.19 2.02 5.15
N LEU A 129 0.88 1.31 6.23
CA LEU A 129 0.07 0.09 6.17
C LEU A 129 -1.38 0.35 5.74
N VAL A 130 -1.98 1.47 6.18
CA VAL A 130 -3.30 1.88 5.70
C VAL A 130 -3.27 2.16 4.20
N ALA A 131 -2.18 2.73 3.68
CA ALA A 131 -2.02 2.89 2.24
C ALA A 131 -1.95 1.53 1.54
N ASP A 132 -1.10 0.63 2.00
CA ASP A 132 -0.85 -0.67 1.38
C ASP A 132 -2.11 -1.52 1.25
N ILE A 133 -2.91 -1.62 2.31
CA ILE A 133 -4.10 -2.48 2.29
C ILE A 133 -5.19 -1.99 1.33
N HIS A 134 -5.05 -0.80 0.78
CA HIS A 134 -5.94 -0.30 -0.27
C HIS A 134 -5.49 -0.71 -1.67
N GLN A 135 -4.27 -1.20 -1.87
CA GLN A 135 -3.82 -1.77 -3.13
C GLN A 135 -4.40 -3.18 -3.28
N PRO A 136 -5.15 -3.48 -4.35
CA PRO A 136 -5.88 -4.76 -4.45
C PRO A 136 -5.01 -6.01 -4.35
N LEU A 137 -3.75 -5.95 -4.79
CA LEU A 137 -2.83 -7.09 -4.77
C LEU A 137 -2.11 -7.27 -3.43
N HIS A 138 -2.23 -6.30 -2.49
CA HIS A 138 -1.83 -6.48 -1.10
C HIS A 138 -2.84 -7.32 -0.30
N VAL A 139 -4.00 -7.60 -0.87
CA VAL A 139 -4.91 -8.66 -0.43
C VAL A 139 -4.74 -9.84 -1.37
N GLY A 140 -3.63 -10.57 -1.23
CA GLY A 140 -3.19 -11.62 -2.13
C GLY A 140 -4.04 -12.89 -2.06
N ASN A 141 -3.96 -13.74 -3.11
CA ASN A 141 -4.64 -15.05 -3.18
C ASN A 141 -3.83 -16.21 -2.55
N GLY A 142 -2.54 -15.97 -2.25
CA GLY A 142 -1.62 -16.98 -1.73
C GLY A 142 -0.90 -17.82 -2.79
N GLU A 143 -1.18 -17.60 -4.08
CA GLU A 143 -0.64 -18.46 -5.16
C GLU A 143 0.57 -17.84 -5.88
N ASP A 144 0.64 -16.50 -5.94
CA ASP A 144 1.56 -15.76 -6.82
C ASP A 144 2.23 -14.56 -6.17
N MET A 145 2.31 -14.56 -4.84
CA MET A 145 2.87 -13.45 -4.04
C MET A 145 2.19 -12.11 -4.36
N GLY A 146 0.84 -12.11 -4.43
CA GLY A 146 0.06 -10.94 -4.78
C GLY A 146 0.38 -10.39 -6.17
N GLY A 147 0.55 -11.25 -7.17
CA GLY A 147 0.86 -10.88 -8.54
C GLY A 147 2.34 -10.56 -8.84
N ASN A 148 3.25 -10.73 -7.88
CA ASN A 148 4.70 -10.56 -8.14
C ASN A 148 5.25 -11.63 -9.08
N ASP A 149 4.70 -12.83 -9.05
CA ASP A 149 5.09 -13.92 -9.94
C ASP A 149 4.43 -13.83 -11.31
N VAL A 150 3.40 -13.01 -11.47
CA VAL A 150 2.72 -12.77 -12.74
C VAL A 150 3.54 -11.80 -13.61
N LYS A 151 4.38 -12.36 -14.48
CA LYS A 151 5.25 -11.55 -15.37
C LYS A 151 4.43 -10.93 -16.50
N VAL A 152 4.57 -9.63 -16.67
CA VAL A 152 3.89 -8.84 -17.69
C VAL A 152 4.86 -7.89 -18.40
N ASN A 153 4.40 -7.31 -19.52
CA ASN A 153 5.11 -6.24 -20.19
C ASN A 153 4.18 -5.02 -20.25
N PHE A 154 4.38 -4.08 -19.32
CA PHE A 154 3.59 -2.86 -19.21
C PHE A 154 4.25 -1.72 -19.99
N MET A 155 3.50 -1.11 -20.92
CA MET A 155 3.98 0.01 -21.75
C MET A 155 5.40 -0.24 -22.30
N TRP A 156 5.59 -1.44 -22.92
CA TRP A 156 6.85 -1.93 -23.53
C TRP A 156 8.01 -2.20 -22.56
N GLN A 157 7.78 -2.12 -21.24
CA GLN A 157 8.77 -2.44 -20.22
C GLN A 157 8.40 -3.75 -19.51
N ASN A 158 9.40 -4.60 -19.26
CA ASN A 158 9.21 -5.82 -18.48
C ASN A 158 8.92 -5.47 -17.02
N SER A 159 7.89 -6.11 -16.46
CA SER A 159 7.40 -5.88 -15.12
C SER A 159 6.75 -7.14 -14.54
N ASN A 160 6.10 -7.02 -13.41
CA ASN A 160 5.12 -7.95 -12.90
C ASN A 160 3.80 -7.21 -12.62
N LEU A 161 2.71 -7.95 -12.42
CA LEU A 161 1.39 -7.38 -12.25
C LEU A 161 1.32 -6.50 -10.98
N HIS A 162 1.95 -6.94 -9.89
CA HIS A 162 2.03 -6.19 -8.63
C HIS A 162 2.64 -4.80 -8.86
N ARG A 163 3.82 -4.74 -9.46
CA ARG A 163 4.50 -3.48 -9.73
C ARG A 163 3.74 -2.55 -10.69
N VAL A 164 2.94 -3.11 -11.61
CA VAL A 164 2.08 -2.29 -12.49
C VAL A 164 1.07 -1.51 -11.67
N TRP A 165 0.51 -2.13 -10.61
CA TRP A 165 -0.43 -1.47 -9.70
C TRP A 165 0.27 -0.53 -8.72
N ASP A 166 1.39 -0.92 -8.14
CA ASP A 166 2.12 -0.09 -7.17
C ASP A 166 2.62 1.22 -7.77
N SER A 167 3.19 1.14 -8.96
CA SER A 167 3.93 2.25 -9.56
C SER A 167 3.59 2.48 -11.02
N GLY A 168 3.47 1.41 -11.82
CA GLY A 168 3.45 1.51 -13.27
C GLY A 168 2.36 2.43 -13.80
N MET A 169 1.11 2.24 -13.37
CA MET A 169 -0.01 3.07 -13.83
C MET A 169 0.04 4.50 -13.28
N ILE A 170 0.53 4.67 -12.04
CA ILE A 170 0.69 6.00 -11.43
C ILE A 170 1.76 6.81 -12.14
N ASP A 171 2.95 6.23 -12.29
CA ASP A 171 4.11 6.90 -12.91
C ASP A 171 3.86 7.16 -14.40
N HIS A 172 3.03 6.34 -15.05
CA HIS A 172 2.63 6.54 -16.44
C HIS A 172 1.85 7.84 -16.67
N GLN A 173 1.19 8.38 -15.63
CA GLN A 173 0.47 9.66 -15.73
C GLN A 173 1.43 10.86 -15.82
N GLN A 174 2.72 10.68 -15.50
CA GLN A 174 3.74 11.73 -15.54
C GLN A 174 3.40 12.98 -14.70
N LEU A 175 2.64 12.79 -13.61
CA LEU A 175 2.25 13.83 -12.67
C LEU A 175 3.14 13.78 -11.42
N SER A 176 3.47 14.92 -10.85
CA SER A 176 3.95 15.01 -9.48
C SER A 176 2.85 14.53 -8.53
N TYR A 177 3.23 14.10 -7.31
CA TYR A 177 2.21 13.65 -6.35
C TYR A 177 1.21 14.76 -5.99
N THR A 178 1.60 16.02 -6.01
CA THR A 178 0.71 17.16 -5.73
C THR A 178 -0.26 17.44 -6.87
N GLU A 179 0.17 17.29 -8.12
CA GLU A 179 -0.71 17.37 -9.29
C GLU A 179 -1.70 16.19 -9.31
N TYR A 180 -1.23 14.99 -8.93
CA TYR A 180 -2.07 13.81 -8.83
C TYR A 180 -3.17 14.00 -7.77
N VAL A 181 -2.82 14.52 -6.58
CA VAL A 181 -3.79 14.87 -5.55
C VAL A 181 -4.78 15.91 -6.05
N ALA A 182 -4.33 16.98 -6.68
CA ALA A 182 -5.22 18.00 -7.24
C ALA A 182 -6.19 17.42 -8.28
N TRP A 183 -5.79 16.37 -8.98
CA TRP A 183 -6.64 15.69 -9.95
C TRP A 183 -7.69 14.76 -9.33
N ILE A 184 -7.40 14.06 -8.23
CA ILE A 184 -8.30 13.02 -7.71
C ILE A 184 -9.00 13.36 -6.39
N ASP A 185 -8.53 14.36 -5.62
CA ASP A 185 -9.07 14.69 -4.29
C ASP A 185 -10.36 15.53 -4.38
N HIS A 186 -11.42 14.89 -4.89
CA HIS A 186 -12.74 15.52 -5.14
C HIS A 186 -13.91 14.73 -4.55
N ALA A 187 -13.72 14.08 -3.39
CA ALA A 187 -14.81 13.37 -2.73
C ALA A 187 -15.88 14.33 -2.20
N SER A 188 -17.15 13.94 -2.28
CA SER A 188 -18.23 14.69 -1.64
C SER A 188 -18.18 14.54 -0.11
N ASP A 189 -18.76 15.50 0.64
CA ASP A 189 -18.88 15.39 2.10
C ASP A 189 -19.59 14.10 2.54
N ALA A 190 -20.54 13.64 1.75
CA ALA A 190 -21.26 12.38 2.00
C ALA A 190 -20.34 11.17 1.86
N ASP A 191 -19.51 11.14 0.81
CA ASP A 191 -18.53 10.07 0.59
C ASP A 191 -17.44 10.08 1.66
N ILE A 192 -16.91 11.25 2.02
CA ILE A 192 -15.93 11.40 3.10
C ILE A 192 -16.47 10.82 4.39
N LYS A 193 -17.69 11.24 4.80
CA LYS A 193 -18.32 10.74 6.01
C LYS A 193 -18.55 9.23 5.97
N LYS A 194 -19.02 8.71 4.84
CA LYS A 194 -19.22 7.27 4.61
C LYS A 194 -17.92 6.51 4.77
N TRP A 195 -16.89 6.87 4.00
CA TRP A 195 -15.61 6.13 3.98
C TRP A 195 -14.87 6.18 5.31
N GLN A 196 -14.94 7.30 6.04
CA GLN A 196 -14.35 7.42 7.38
C GLN A 196 -15.10 6.60 8.44
N SER A 197 -16.35 6.20 8.20
CA SER A 197 -17.13 5.34 9.11
C SER A 197 -16.96 3.84 8.84
N GLU A 198 -16.31 3.47 7.74
CA GLU A 198 -16.13 2.07 7.32
C GLU A 198 -14.96 1.42 8.05
N GLY A 199 -15.17 0.20 8.56
CA GLY A 199 -14.12 -0.58 9.23
C GLY A 199 -13.16 -1.25 8.25
N LEU A 200 -12.04 -1.75 8.77
CA LEU A 200 -10.96 -2.37 8.00
C LEU A 200 -11.43 -3.53 7.12
N MET A 201 -12.37 -4.35 7.58
CA MET A 201 -12.90 -5.46 6.78
C MET A 201 -13.62 -4.99 5.51
N VAL A 202 -14.29 -3.85 5.53
CA VAL A 202 -14.88 -3.26 4.32
C VAL A 202 -13.79 -2.92 3.29
N TRP A 203 -12.63 -2.45 3.73
CA TRP A 203 -11.51 -2.12 2.82
C TRP A 203 -10.91 -3.37 2.17
N ILE A 204 -10.84 -4.46 2.95
CA ILE A 204 -10.41 -5.79 2.49
C ILE A 204 -11.40 -6.34 1.45
N ASP A 205 -12.69 -6.34 1.75
CA ASP A 205 -13.74 -6.82 0.84
C ASP A 205 -13.75 -6.04 -0.47
N GLU A 206 -13.56 -4.73 -0.40
CA GLU A 206 -13.40 -3.91 -1.61
C GLU A 206 -12.18 -4.35 -2.43
N ALA A 207 -11.01 -4.57 -1.79
CA ALA A 207 -9.80 -5.03 -2.49
C ALA A 207 -10.04 -6.40 -3.15
N LEU A 208 -10.67 -7.34 -2.44
CA LEU A 208 -11.08 -8.64 -2.97
C LEU A 208 -12.00 -8.52 -4.19
N SER A 209 -12.96 -7.57 -4.15
CA SER A 209 -13.92 -7.37 -5.25
C SER A 209 -13.26 -6.99 -6.57
N TYR A 210 -12.10 -6.33 -6.52
CA TYR A 210 -11.35 -5.94 -7.72
C TYR A 210 -10.44 -7.04 -8.25
N ARG A 211 -10.09 -8.06 -7.47
CA ARG A 211 -9.11 -9.10 -7.82
C ARG A 211 -9.37 -9.70 -9.20
N LYS A 212 -10.59 -10.14 -9.47
CA LYS A 212 -10.95 -10.75 -10.76
C LYS A 212 -10.66 -9.83 -11.96
N SER A 213 -10.92 -8.53 -11.84
CA SER A 213 -10.65 -7.58 -12.93
C SER A 213 -9.17 -7.26 -13.06
N VAL A 214 -8.45 -7.16 -11.92
CA VAL A 214 -7.00 -6.91 -11.88
C VAL A 214 -6.24 -8.02 -12.61
N TYR A 215 -6.64 -9.27 -12.42
CA TYR A 215 -6.04 -10.44 -13.08
C TYR A 215 -6.58 -10.71 -14.49
N ASN A 216 -7.52 -9.91 -14.99
CA ASN A 216 -7.98 -10.03 -16.37
C ASN A 216 -6.95 -9.42 -17.34
N ILE A 217 -5.87 -10.16 -17.55
CA ILE A 217 -4.74 -9.78 -18.39
C ILE A 217 -4.75 -10.60 -19.70
N PRO A 218 -4.25 -10.05 -20.82
CA PRO A 218 -4.10 -10.81 -22.06
C PRO A 218 -3.14 -12.00 -21.89
N GLU A 219 -3.40 -13.11 -22.59
CA GLU A 219 -2.55 -14.32 -22.53
C GLU A 219 -1.07 -14.06 -22.83
N ASN A 220 -0.77 -13.07 -23.68
CA ASN A 220 0.60 -12.69 -24.01
C ASN A 220 1.25 -11.77 -22.96
N GLY A 221 0.57 -11.45 -21.87
CA GLY A 221 1.05 -10.60 -20.78
C GLY A 221 1.35 -9.15 -21.17
N LYS A 222 0.89 -8.67 -22.34
CA LYS A 222 1.18 -7.31 -22.82
C LYS A 222 0.10 -6.35 -22.38
N LEU A 223 0.38 -5.58 -21.33
CA LEU A 223 -0.50 -4.54 -20.81
C LEU A 223 -0.18 -3.20 -21.49
N ARG A 224 -1.18 -2.60 -22.11
CA ARG A 224 -1.06 -1.36 -22.87
C ARG A 224 -2.09 -0.33 -22.38
N TYR A 225 -2.40 0.63 -23.25
CA TYR A 225 -3.35 1.71 -22.97
C TYR A 225 -4.76 1.19 -22.59
N ASP A 226 -5.16 0.07 -23.16
CA ASP A 226 -6.44 -0.60 -22.85
C ASP A 226 -6.51 -1.06 -21.39
N TYR A 227 -5.46 -1.69 -20.87
CA TYR A 227 -5.39 -2.08 -19.46
C TYR A 227 -5.37 -0.86 -18.54
N ASN A 228 -4.54 0.14 -18.86
CA ASN A 228 -4.50 1.39 -18.11
C ASN A 228 -5.87 2.09 -18.12
N TYR A 229 -6.52 2.19 -19.27
CA TYR A 229 -7.85 2.77 -19.39
C TYR A 229 -8.91 2.03 -18.56
N ALA A 230 -8.87 0.71 -18.56
CA ALA A 230 -9.83 -0.11 -17.81
C ALA A 230 -9.68 0.02 -16.28
N HIS A 231 -8.47 0.29 -15.78
CA HIS A 231 -8.16 0.19 -14.35
C HIS A 231 -7.80 1.52 -13.68
N LEU A 232 -7.51 2.58 -14.43
CA LEU A 232 -7.08 3.85 -13.85
C LEU A 232 -8.12 4.47 -12.91
N ALA A 233 -9.41 4.37 -13.24
CA ALA A 233 -10.48 4.86 -12.37
C ALA A 233 -10.51 4.11 -11.02
N THR A 234 -10.37 2.78 -11.04
CA THR A 234 -10.29 1.95 -9.84
C THR A 234 -9.05 2.31 -9.01
N LEU A 235 -7.89 2.44 -9.65
CA LEU A 235 -6.66 2.83 -8.98
C LEU A 235 -6.79 4.19 -8.28
N ASN A 236 -7.34 5.18 -8.97
CA ASN A 236 -7.57 6.52 -8.42
C ASN A 236 -8.55 6.49 -7.23
N GLU A 237 -9.62 5.70 -7.34
CA GLU A 237 -10.57 5.50 -6.24
C GLU A 237 -9.91 4.88 -5.02
N ARG A 238 -9.03 3.87 -5.21
CA ARG A 238 -8.31 3.23 -4.10
C ARG A 238 -7.34 4.20 -3.41
N LEU A 239 -6.60 5.01 -4.17
CA LEU A 239 -5.74 6.07 -3.62
C LEU A 239 -6.54 7.11 -2.82
N LEU A 240 -7.66 7.57 -3.35
CA LEU A 240 -8.53 8.57 -2.72
C LEU A 240 -9.14 8.03 -1.42
N LYS A 241 -9.73 6.84 -1.46
CA LYS A 241 -10.30 6.18 -0.27
C LYS A 241 -9.26 5.94 0.81
N ALA A 242 -8.06 5.48 0.44
CA ALA A 242 -6.96 5.28 1.37
C ALA A 242 -6.62 6.57 2.14
N GLY A 243 -6.48 7.69 1.42
CA GLY A 243 -6.18 8.98 2.05
C GLY A 243 -7.30 9.48 2.96
N ILE A 244 -8.56 9.38 2.54
CA ILE A 244 -9.72 9.83 3.32
C ILE A 244 -9.92 8.96 4.57
N ARG A 245 -9.80 7.63 4.47
CA ARG A 245 -9.89 6.69 5.58
C ARG A 245 -8.75 6.88 6.58
N LEU A 246 -7.52 7.08 6.09
CA LEU A 246 -6.37 7.43 6.92
C LEU A 246 -6.63 8.74 7.69
N ALA A 247 -7.18 9.76 7.04
CA ALA A 247 -7.55 11.00 7.72
C ALA A 247 -8.58 10.78 8.84
N GLY A 248 -9.57 9.91 8.61
CA GLY A 248 -10.56 9.53 9.62
C GLY A 248 -9.90 8.95 10.88
N ILE A 249 -9.01 7.96 10.70
CA ILE A 249 -8.26 7.34 11.79
C ILE A 249 -7.40 8.39 12.53
N LEU A 250 -6.66 9.20 11.79
CA LEU A 250 -5.79 10.22 12.36
C LEU A 250 -6.57 11.32 13.09
N ASN A 251 -7.75 11.68 12.61
CA ASN A 251 -8.65 12.61 13.29
C ASN A 251 -9.22 12.00 14.58
N GLU A 252 -9.49 10.70 14.62
CA GLU A 252 -9.94 10.02 15.84
C GLU A 252 -8.82 9.99 16.91
N ILE A 253 -7.58 9.72 16.51
CA ILE A 253 -6.45 9.57 17.42
C ILE A 253 -5.91 10.92 17.92
N TYR A 254 -5.83 11.91 17.03
CA TYR A 254 -5.15 13.19 17.26
C TYR A 254 -6.08 14.41 17.25
N GLY A 255 -7.36 14.23 16.94
CA GLY A 255 -8.39 15.28 16.86
C GLY A 255 -8.98 15.75 18.19
#